data_aeef899bba22f1bebf44606067dac663
#
_entry.id   aeef899bba22f1bebf44606067dac663
#
_cell.length_a   1.000
_cell.length_b   1.000
_cell.length_c   1.000
_cell.angle_alpha   90.00
_cell.angle_beta   90.00
_cell.angle_gamma   90.00
#
_symmetry.space_group_name_H-M   'P 1'
#
loop_
_entity.id
_entity.type
_entity.pdbx_description
1 polymer ?
#
loop_
_entity_poly.entity_id
_entity_poly.type
_entity_poly.pdbx_seq_one_letter_code
_entity_poly.pdbx_strand_id
1 'polypeptide(L)'
;GEKSLFFYGIVERLFSQVNIRSDFLTSEAFRNDPLFLRNQFEGEGTFQIPIVKKQHISLEQLKFIGYDHIKSDERENKDSVVHFFLDDYKFEVLWNHPEPRLEKLKQYKAVLTPQYSLYTEMPITLQIYNTFRNRWVGAYLQSNGIAVIPTMCWGEPQSFWFCFDGVEVGSFV
;
A
#
# COMPACT_ATOMS: atom_id res chain seq x y z
N GLY A 1 9.63 -7.38 35.89
CA GLY A 1 9.50 -8.82 35.70
C GLY A 1 8.09 -9.28 35.34
N GLU A 2 7.05 -8.87 36.09
CA GLU A 2 5.68 -9.38 35.91
C GLU A 2 4.94 -8.81 34.69
N LYS A 3 5.17 -7.59 34.28
CA LYS A 3 4.52 -7.00 33.09
C LYS A 3 4.95 -7.65 31.78
N SER A 4 6.18 -8.18 31.72
CA SER A 4 6.71 -8.85 30.51
C SER A 4 6.06 -10.22 30.30
N LEU A 5 5.79 -10.96 31.36
CA LEU A 5 5.13 -12.28 31.29
C LEU A 5 3.64 -12.18 30.93
N PHE A 6 2.98 -11.10 31.37
CA PHE A 6 1.57 -10.88 31.04
C PHE A 6 1.38 -10.53 29.54
N PHE A 7 2.29 -9.78 28.97
CA PHE A 7 2.29 -9.46 27.54
C PHE A 7 2.55 -10.69 26.66
N TYR A 8 3.46 -11.57 27.07
CA TYR A 8 3.74 -12.83 26.36
C TYR A 8 2.50 -13.75 26.34
N GLY A 9 1.80 -13.90 27.45
CA GLY A 9 0.61 -14.75 27.53
C GLY A 9 -0.60 -14.24 26.72
N ILE A 10 -0.73 -12.93 26.50
CA ILE A 10 -1.79 -12.34 25.66
C ILE A 10 -1.46 -12.56 24.18
N VAL A 11 -0.19 -12.38 23.81
CA VAL A 11 0.28 -12.59 22.43
C VAL A 11 0.11 -14.07 22.04
N GLU A 12 0.47 -15.03 22.88
CA GLU A 12 0.26 -16.45 22.59
C GLU A 12 -1.23 -16.82 22.45
N ARG A 13 -2.13 -16.25 23.28
CA ARG A 13 -3.57 -16.48 23.15
C ARG A 13 -4.17 -15.89 21.87
N LEU A 14 -3.70 -14.75 21.41
CA LEU A 14 -4.13 -14.16 20.14
C LEU A 14 -3.68 -15.01 18.95
N PHE A 15 -2.47 -15.57 19.00
CA PHE A 15 -1.96 -16.44 17.94
C PHE A 15 -2.59 -17.84 17.94
N SER A 16 -3.04 -18.38 19.08
CA SER A 16 -3.69 -19.68 19.14
C SER A 16 -5.13 -19.69 18.62
N GLN A 17 -5.78 -18.53 18.50
CA GLN A 17 -7.14 -18.41 17.95
C GLN A 17 -7.18 -18.14 16.44
N VAL A 18 -6.08 -17.74 15.85
CA VAL A 18 -5.96 -17.62 14.40
C VAL A 18 -5.41 -18.93 13.88
N ASN A 19 -6.24 -19.70 13.21
CA ASN A 19 -5.86 -20.96 12.56
C ASN A 19 -4.95 -20.66 11.35
N ILE A 20 -3.78 -20.07 11.64
CA ILE A 20 -2.69 -19.84 10.68
C ILE A 20 -1.98 -21.18 10.60
N ARG A 21 -1.93 -21.72 9.39
CA ARG A 21 -1.25 -22.97 9.04
C ARG A 21 0.06 -23.10 9.83
N SER A 22 0.24 -24.23 10.48
CA SER A 22 1.35 -24.58 11.39
C SER A 22 2.75 -24.55 10.78
N ASP A 23 2.89 -24.12 9.52
CA ASP A 23 4.16 -24.02 8.79
C ASP A 23 4.82 -22.64 8.96
N PHE A 24 4.22 -21.74 9.72
CA PHE A 24 4.69 -20.39 9.90
C PHE A 24 5.21 -20.13 11.31
N LEU A 25 6.49 -19.97 11.37
CA LEU A 25 7.21 -18.87 11.93
C LEU A 25 7.76 -19.11 13.32
N THR A 26 9.00 -19.41 13.32
CA THR A 26 9.85 -18.94 14.43
C THR A 26 9.66 -17.42 14.53
N SER A 27 9.70 -16.84 15.72
CA SER A 27 9.59 -15.40 15.91
C SER A 27 10.64 -14.60 15.10
N GLU A 28 11.73 -15.24 14.72
CA GLU A 28 12.75 -14.69 13.82
C GLU A 28 12.27 -14.59 12.38
N ALA A 29 11.66 -15.65 11.86
CA ALA A 29 11.11 -15.65 10.50
C ALA A 29 9.99 -14.61 10.36
N PHE A 30 9.13 -14.47 11.39
CA PHE A 30 8.09 -13.44 11.40
C PHE A 30 8.70 -12.02 11.42
N ARG A 31 9.72 -11.77 12.24
CA ARG A 31 10.39 -10.46 12.29
C ARG A 31 11.11 -10.10 11.00
N ASN A 32 11.56 -11.09 10.23
CA ASN A 32 12.23 -10.92 8.95
C ASN A 32 11.28 -10.95 7.76
N ASP A 33 9.97 -11.13 7.99
CA ASP A 33 8.99 -11.05 6.91
C ASP A 33 8.97 -9.63 6.32
N PRO A 34 9.24 -9.47 5.01
CA PRO A 34 9.18 -8.17 4.35
C PRO A 34 7.84 -7.47 4.50
N LEU A 35 6.73 -8.22 4.54
CA LEU A 35 5.39 -7.66 4.72
C LEU A 35 5.15 -7.19 6.15
N PHE A 36 5.89 -7.67 7.12
CA PHE A 36 5.83 -7.18 8.50
C PHE A 36 6.66 -5.91 8.68
N LEU A 37 7.93 -5.92 8.28
CA LEU A 37 8.85 -4.79 8.47
C LEU A 37 8.58 -3.62 7.53
N ARG A 38 8.11 -3.88 6.31
CA ARG A 38 7.79 -2.84 5.31
C ARG A 38 8.94 -1.85 5.01
N ASN A 39 10.18 -2.28 5.19
CA ASN A 39 11.41 -1.47 5.11
C ASN A 39 12.24 -1.70 3.82
N GLN A 40 11.63 -2.31 2.78
CA GLN A 40 12.34 -2.68 1.55
C GLN A 40 12.70 -1.50 0.66
N PHE A 41 12.01 -0.36 0.84
CA PHE A 41 12.14 0.78 -0.06
C PHE A 41 12.80 1.95 0.64
N GLU A 42 13.54 2.74 -0.15
CA GLU A 42 14.06 4.02 0.29
C GLU A 42 12.90 4.92 0.76
N GLY A 43 13.06 5.56 1.90
CA GLY A 43 12.07 6.44 2.49
C GLY A 43 12.48 7.90 2.46
N GLU A 44 11.50 8.80 2.37
CA GLU A 44 11.64 10.24 2.40
C GLU A 44 11.03 10.82 3.68
N GLY A 45 11.55 11.98 4.10
CA GLY A 45 11.05 12.75 5.23
C GLY A 45 11.27 12.10 6.60
N THR A 46 10.71 12.73 7.61
CA THR A 46 10.84 12.30 9.02
C THR A 46 10.22 10.93 9.27
N PHE A 47 9.19 10.59 8.51
CA PHE A 47 8.44 9.36 8.70
C PHE A 47 8.89 8.22 7.79
N GLN A 48 9.99 8.40 7.05
CA GLN A 48 10.53 7.40 6.13
C GLN A 48 9.47 6.86 5.15
N ILE A 49 8.69 7.77 4.58
CA ILE A 49 7.62 7.43 3.62
C ILE A 49 8.27 6.85 2.35
N PRO A 50 7.93 5.64 1.92
CA PRO A 50 8.55 5.00 0.74
C PRO A 50 8.41 5.84 -0.53
N ILE A 51 9.47 5.89 -1.34
CA ILE A 51 9.48 6.70 -2.56
C ILE A 51 8.88 5.90 -3.73
N VAL A 52 7.80 6.42 -4.30
CA VAL A 52 7.27 6.01 -5.61
C VAL A 52 8.06 6.76 -6.68
N LYS A 53 8.84 6.01 -7.45
CA LYS A 53 9.73 6.59 -8.47
C LYS A 53 8.94 7.13 -9.65
N LYS A 54 9.45 8.22 -10.23
CA LYS A 54 8.90 8.81 -11.46
C LYS A 54 8.92 7.81 -12.61
N GLN A 55 7.82 7.72 -13.32
CA GLN A 55 7.69 6.89 -14.52
C GLN A 55 7.12 7.70 -15.68
N HIS A 56 7.59 7.39 -16.90
CA HIS A 56 7.04 7.98 -18.11
C HIS A 56 5.86 7.15 -18.60
N ILE A 57 4.66 7.68 -18.40
CA ILE A 57 3.42 7.05 -18.82
C ILE A 57 2.73 8.00 -19.81
N SER A 58 2.38 7.50 -21.00
CA SER A 58 1.60 8.31 -21.94
C SER A 58 0.21 8.58 -21.36
N LEU A 59 -0.12 9.86 -21.25
CA LEU A 59 -1.43 10.33 -20.77
C LEU A 59 -2.46 10.45 -21.89
N GLU A 60 -2.08 10.12 -23.13
CA GLU A 60 -3.00 10.18 -24.26
C GLU A 60 -4.11 9.15 -24.12
N GLN A 61 -5.35 9.58 -24.32
CA GLN A 61 -6.55 8.74 -24.32
C GLN A 61 -6.69 7.87 -23.05
N LEU A 62 -6.35 8.43 -21.88
CA LEU A 62 -6.48 7.70 -20.62
C LEU A 62 -7.93 7.25 -20.39
N LYS A 63 -8.09 5.96 -20.19
CA LYS A 63 -9.31 5.35 -19.67
C LYS A 63 -9.05 4.90 -18.25
N PHE A 64 -10.06 4.98 -17.41
CA PHE A 64 -9.96 4.57 -16.01
C PHE A 64 -10.92 3.40 -15.75
N ILE A 65 -10.48 2.49 -14.87
CA ILE A 65 -11.29 1.37 -14.40
C ILE A 65 -11.12 1.22 -12.88
N GLY A 66 -12.23 1.03 -12.17
CA GLY A 66 -12.18 0.81 -10.72
C GLY A 66 -11.54 -0.55 -10.38
N TYR A 67 -10.78 -0.59 -9.29
CA TYR A 67 -10.17 -1.83 -8.81
C TYR A 67 -11.19 -2.95 -8.57
N ASP A 68 -12.43 -2.63 -8.21
CA ASP A 68 -13.53 -3.58 -8.02
C ASP A 68 -14.09 -4.16 -9.33
N HIS A 69 -13.73 -3.57 -10.48
CA HIS A 69 -14.16 -4.02 -11.81
C HIS A 69 -13.06 -4.73 -12.62
N ILE A 70 -11.81 -4.78 -12.14
CA ILE A 70 -10.72 -5.46 -12.85
C ILE A 70 -10.94 -6.96 -12.92
N LYS A 71 -10.46 -7.60 -14.01
CA LYS A 71 -10.63 -9.04 -14.28
C LYS A 71 -9.29 -9.77 -14.23
N SER A 72 -9.31 -11.07 -13.98
CA SER A 72 -8.11 -11.93 -14.02
C SER A 72 -7.69 -12.28 -15.44
N ASP A 73 -8.58 -12.25 -16.40
CA ASP A 73 -8.32 -12.39 -17.85
C ASP A 73 -8.91 -11.16 -18.55
N GLU A 74 -8.15 -10.08 -18.54
CA GLU A 74 -8.59 -8.81 -19.14
C GLU A 74 -8.28 -8.79 -20.64
N ARG A 75 -9.25 -8.46 -21.46
CA ARG A 75 -9.11 -8.39 -22.93
C ARG A 75 -9.42 -7.02 -23.50
N GLU A 76 -10.35 -6.30 -22.89
CA GLU A 76 -10.93 -5.07 -23.43
C GLU A 76 -10.31 -3.81 -22.84
N ASN A 77 -9.88 -3.85 -21.57
CA ASN A 77 -9.46 -2.68 -20.79
C ASN A 77 -7.96 -2.65 -20.47
N LYS A 78 -7.12 -3.33 -21.26
CA LYS A 78 -5.65 -3.36 -21.05
C LYS A 78 -5.02 -1.97 -21.10
N ASP A 79 -5.58 -1.06 -21.89
CA ASP A 79 -5.11 0.33 -22.01
C ASP A 79 -5.67 1.25 -20.91
N SER A 80 -6.39 0.71 -19.94
CA SER A 80 -6.95 1.48 -18.84
C SER A 80 -5.97 1.61 -17.67
N VAL A 81 -6.14 2.67 -16.91
CA VAL A 81 -5.48 2.91 -15.63
C VAL A 81 -6.41 2.47 -14.50
N VAL A 82 -5.93 1.60 -13.65
CA VAL A 82 -6.69 1.13 -12.48
C VAL A 82 -6.66 2.21 -11.40
N HIS A 83 -7.83 2.59 -10.88
CA HIS A 83 -7.96 3.54 -9.79
C HIS A 83 -8.59 2.91 -8.54
N PHE A 84 -8.38 3.58 -7.38
CA PHE A 84 -8.87 3.19 -6.07
C PHE A 84 -9.73 4.29 -5.43
N PHE A 85 -10.47 5.05 -6.23
CA PHE A 85 -11.46 6.01 -5.73
C PHE A 85 -12.71 5.26 -5.27
N LEU A 86 -12.53 4.47 -4.22
CA LEU A 86 -13.46 3.49 -3.64
C LEU A 86 -13.30 3.53 -2.13
N ASP A 87 -14.21 2.90 -1.41
CA ASP A 87 -14.05 2.70 0.03
C ASP A 87 -12.83 1.84 0.34
N ASP A 88 -12.04 2.21 1.34
CA ASP A 88 -10.75 1.58 1.69
C ASP A 88 -10.84 0.05 1.84
N TYR A 89 -11.93 -0.47 2.41
CA TYR A 89 -12.11 -1.91 2.63
C TYR A 89 -12.10 -2.73 1.32
N LYS A 90 -12.44 -2.13 0.17
CA LYS A 90 -12.46 -2.81 -1.12
C LYS A 90 -11.08 -3.17 -1.66
N PHE A 91 -10.06 -2.46 -1.20
CA PHE A 91 -8.67 -2.67 -1.65
C PHE A 91 -7.68 -2.89 -0.50
N GLU A 92 -8.14 -3.05 0.73
CA GLU A 92 -7.30 -3.35 1.90
C GLU A 92 -6.43 -4.60 1.68
N VAL A 93 -6.87 -5.50 0.82
CA VAL A 93 -6.13 -6.70 0.42
C VAL A 93 -4.77 -6.40 -0.23
N LEU A 94 -4.60 -5.24 -0.87
CA LEU A 94 -3.31 -4.83 -1.45
C LEU A 94 -2.27 -4.51 -0.37
N TRP A 95 -2.72 -4.07 0.79
CA TRP A 95 -1.85 -3.90 1.93
C TRP A 95 -1.55 -5.23 2.62
N ASN A 96 -2.57 -6.03 2.88
CA ASN A 96 -2.44 -7.25 3.66
C ASN A 96 -1.79 -8.41 2.87
N HIS A 97 -2.15 -8.57 1.59
CA HIS A 97 -1.73 -9.67 0.72
C HIS A 97 -1.55 -9.18 -0.73
N PRO A 98 -0.51 -8.40 -1.04
CA PRO A 98 -0.33 -7.80 -2.36
C PRO A 98 0.02 -8.83 -3.45
N GLU A 99 0.82 -9.86 -3.16
CA GLU A 99 1.35 -10.80 -4.15
C GLU A 99 0.29 -11.43 -5.06
N PRO A 100 -0.83 -12.00 -4.55
CA PRO A 100 -1.83 -12.63 -5.41
C PRO A 100 -2.55 -11.64 -6.36
N ARG A 101 -2.33 -10.34 -6.20
CA ARG A 101 -2.96 -9.29 -7.01
C ARG A 101 -2.07 -8.82 -8.17
N LEU A 102 -0.78 -9.11 -8.13
CA LEU A 102 0.20 -8.63 -9.11
C LEU A 102 -0.15 -9.04 -10.53
N GLU A 103 -0.39 -10.32 -10.77
CA GLU A 103 -0.68 -10.82 -12.13
C GLU A 103 -1.97 -10.21 -12.71
N LYS A 104 -2.94 -9.92 -11.87
CA LYS A 104 -4.17 -9.27 -12.27
C LYS A 104 -3.91 -7.80 -12.63
N LEU A 105 -3.12 -7.08 -11.85
CA LEU A 105 -2.81 -5.66 -12.06
C LEU A 105 -1.84 -5.44 -13.25
N LYS A 106 -0.94 -6.37 -13.52
CA LYS A 106 -0.01 -6.31 -14.65
C LYS A 106 -0.68 -6.27 -16.03
N GLN A 107 -1.95 -6.62 -16.11
CA GLN A 107 -2.69 -6.62 -17.38
C GLN A 107 -3.12 -5.24 -17.83
N TYR A 108 -2.99 -4.23 -16.98
CA TYR A 108 -3.43 -2.87 -17.23
C TYR A 108 -2.28 -1.94 -17.57
N LYS A 109 -2.57 -0.84 -18.29
CA LYS A 109 -1.59 0.16 -18.72
C LYS A 109 -0.81 0.75 -17.56
N ALA A 110 -1.48 1.08 -16.47
CA ALA A 110 -0.92 1.60 -15.24
C ALA A 110 -1.90 1.42 -14.07
N VAL A 111 -1.40 1.65 -12.87
CA VAL A 111 -2.17 1.57 -11.63
C VAL A 111 -1.93 2.85 -10.83
N LEU A 112 -2.98 3.50 -10.34
CA LEU A 112 -2.84 4.56 -9.34
C LEU A 112 -2.40 3.94 -8.00
N THR A 113 -1.71 4.69 -7.15
CA THR A 113 -1.51 4.21 -5.77
C THR A 113 -2.84 4.19 -5.01
N PRO A 114 -3.07 3.20 -4.13
CA PRO A 114 -4.30 3.13 -3.35
C PRO A 114 -4.49 4.36 -2.46
N GLN A 115 -5.59 5.07 -2.66
CA GLN A 115 -5.87 6.29 -1.90
C GLN A 115 -6.55 5.95 -0.57
N TYR A 116 -5.76 5.50 0.41
CA TYR A 116 -6.24 5.35 1.79
C TYR A 116 -6.68 6.68 2.35
N SER A 117 -7.84 6.70 2.99
CA SER A 117 -8.51 7.92 3.43
C SER A 117 -7.73 8.71 4.47
N LEU A 118 -7.68 10.03 4.30
CA LEU A 118 -7.16 11.00 5.27
C LEU A 118 -8.30 11.93 5.68
N TYR A 119 -9.10 11.50 6.66
CA TYR A 119 -10.17 12.33 7.19
C TYR A 119 -9.65 13.30 8.25
N THR A 120 -10.26 14.49 8.35
CA THR A 120 -9.86 15.53 9.31
C THR A 120 -10.04 15.08 10.76
N GLU A 121 -11.03 14.24 11.03
CA GLU A 121 -11.31 13.68 12.36
C GLU A 121 -10.38 12.52 12.72
N MET A 122 -9.59 12.04 11.75
CA MET A 122 -8.66 10.92 11.97
C MET A 122 -7.42 11.40 12.72
N PRO A 123 -6.96 10.70 13.77
CA PRO A 123 -5.70 11.01 14.42
C PRO A 123 -4.55 11.12 13.42
N ILE A 124 -3.67 12.11 13.60
CA ILE A 124 -2.57 12.40 12.66
C ILE A 124 -1.67 11.18 12.42
N THR A 125 -1.48 10.33 13.42
CA THR A 125 -0.71 9.09 13.30
C THR A 125 -1.33 8.11 12.30
N LEU A 126 -2.66 8.04 12.22
CA LEU A 126 -3.35 7.21 11.24
C LEU A 126 -3.29 7.83 9.84
N GLN A 127 -3.30 9.15 9.74
CA GLN A 127 -3.11 9.85 8.46
C GLN A 127 -1.70 9.61 7.92
N ILE A 128 -0.66 9.69 8.77
CA ILE A 128 0.74 9.33 8.40
C ILE A 128 0.81 7.87 7.97
N TYR A 129 0.19 6.96 8.71
CA TYR A 129 0.15 5.54 8.37
C TYR A 129 -0.54 5.28 7.03
N ASN A 130 -1.64 5.97 6.72
CA ASN A 130 -2.34 5.85 5.45
C ASN A 130 -1.51 6.40 4.29
N THR A 131 -0.77 7.49 4.49
CA THR A 131 0.21 7.99 3.51
C THR A 131 1.33 6.97 3.30
N PHE A 132 1.87 6.39 4.35
CA PHE A 132 2.88 5.32 4.25
C PHE A 132 2.36 4.14 3.44
N ARG A 133 1.15 3.64 3.72
CA ARG A 133 0.53 2.53 2.99
C ARG A 133 0.38 2.82 1.50
N ASN A 134 -0.10 4.03 1.16
CA ASN A 134 -0.24 4.47 -0.22
C ASN A 134 1.10 4.36 -0.97
N ARG A 135 2.15 4.93 -0.41
CA ARG A 135 3.48 4.97 -1.05
C ARG A 135 4.14 3.59 -1.07
N TRP A 136 4.03 2.84 0.02
CA TRP A 136 4.60 1.50 0.09
C TRP A 136 3.99 0.56 -0.97
N VAL A 137 2.66 0.56 -1.12
CA VAL A 137 1.99 -0.23 -2.16
C VAL A 137 2.43 0.23 -3.55
N GLY A 138 2.54 1.54 -3.78
CA GLY A 138 3.05 2.07 -5.05
C GLY A 138 4.45 1.58 -5.38
N ALA A 139 5.40 1.71 -4.46
CA ALA A 139 6.76 1.22 -4.62
C ALA A 139 6.82 -0.30 -4.81
N TYR A 140 5.97 -1.04 -4.09
CA TYR A 140 5.87 -2.50 -4.23
C TYR A 140 5.37 -2.90 -5.62
N LEU A 141 4.34 -2.25 -6.14
CA LEU A 141 3.86 -2.50 -7.50
C LEU A 141 4.93 -2.18 -8.55
N GLN A 142 5.65 -1.05 -8.39
CA GLN A 142 6.77 -0.68 -9.26
C GLN A 142 7.88 -1.73 -9.24
N SER A 143 8.28 -2.22 -8.07
CA SER A 143 9.32 -3.25 -7.94
C SER A 143 8.95 -4.57 -8.61
N ASN A 144 7.65 -4.78 -8.84
CA ASN A 144 7.11 -5.94 -9.57
C ASN A 144 6.79 -5.65 -11.05
N GLY A 145 7.29 -4.55 -11.60
CA GLY A 145 7.19 -4.22 -13.02
C GLY A 145 5.85 -3.62 -13.46
N ILE A 146 5.04 -3.14 -12.52
CA ILE A 146 3.78 -2.45 -12.81
C ILE A 146 4.04 -0.94 -12.94
N ALA A 147 3.51 -0.32 -13.98
CA ALA A 147 3.55 1.14 -14.12
C ALA A 147 2.60 1.78 -13.09
N VAL A 148 3.11 2.73 -12.29
CA VAL A 148 2.37 3.33 -11.18
C VAL A 148 2.33 4.84 -11.31
N ILE A 149 1.16 5.41 -11.11
CA ILE A 149 0.94 6.85 -10.96
C ILE A 149 0.62 7.11 -9.48
N PRO A 150 1.44 7.88 -8.75
CA PRO A 150 1.13 8.20 -7.36
C PRO A 150 -0.13 9.08 -7.27
N THR A 151 -0.93 8.85 -6.24
CA THR A 151 -2.05 9.73 -5.86
C THR A 151 -1.67 10.53 -4.63
N MET A 152 -2.17 11.74 -4.51
CA MET A 152 -2.01 12.57 -3.33
C MET A 152 -3.34 12.77 -2.62
N CYS A 153 -3.32 12.65 -1.30
CA CYS A 153 -4.44 12.94 -0.43
C CYS A 153 -3.93 13.70 0.78
N TRP A 154 -4.71 14.63 1.27
CA TRP A 154 -4.40 15.40 2.47
C TRP A 154 -5.68 15.63 3.28
N GLY A 155 -5.53 15.81 4.56
CA GLY A 155 -6.59 16.24 5.46
C GLY A 155 -6.51 17.76 5.67
N GLU A 156 -6.20 18.18 6.90
CA GLU A 156 -5.96 19.58 7.26
C GLU A 156 -4.51 20.03 6.93
N PRO A 157 -4.20 21.34 7.02
CA PRO A 157 -2.87 21.87 6.74
C PRO A 157 -1.72 21.19 7.48
N GLN A 158 -1.96 20.65 8.67
CA GLN A 158 -0.98 19.88 9.43
C GLN A 158 -0.58 18.54 8.76
N SER A 159 -1.33 18.07 7.79
CA SER A 159 -0.92 16.89 7.00
C SER A 159 0.09 17.23 5.90
N PHE A 160 0.28 18.51 5.54
CA PHE A 160 1.09 18.92 4.40
C PHE A 160 2.59 18.60 4.56
N TRP A 161 3.08 18.43 5.78
CA TRP A 161 4.48 18.11 6.01
C TRP A 161 4.83 16.61 5.94
N PHE A 162 3.88 15.77 5.52
CA PHE A 162 4.15 14.36 5.21
C PHE A 162 3.35 13.84 4.01
N CYS A 163 2.20 14.43 3.67
CA CYS A 163 1.33 13.86 2.63
C CYS A 163 1.92 13.96 1.22
N PHE A 164 2.92 14.81 1.03
CA PHE A 164 3.65 14.97 -0.24
C PHE A 164 4.94 14.13 -0.29
N ASP A 165 5.42 13.63 0.85
CA ASP A 165 6.59 12.76 0.91
C ASP A 165 6.37 11.48 0.10
N GLY A 166 7.46 10.92 -0.40
CA GLY A 166 7.47 9.68 -1.17
C GLY A 166 6.93 9.80 -2.60
N VAL A 167 6.89 11.01 -3.18
CA VAL A 167 6.61 11.23 -4.59
C VAL A 167 7.79 11.91 -5.25
N GLU A 168 8.48 11.19 -6.14
CA GLU A 168 9.64 11.75 -6.83
C GLU A 168 9.26 12.99 -7.65
N VAL A 169 10.07 14.04 -7.55
CA VAL A 169 9.82 15.34 -8.20
C VAL A 169 9.65 15.20 -9.72
N GLY A 170 8.58 15.80 -10.23
CA GLY A 170 8.22 15.74 -11.64
C GLY A 170 7.43 14.48 -12.03
N SER A 171 6.94 13.72 -11.06
CA SER A 171 5.94 12.68 -11.30
C SER A 171 4.59 13.28 -11.71
N PHE A 172 3.84 12.54 -12.52
CA PHE A 172 2.40 12.77 -12.63
C PHE A 172 1.74 12.29 -11.34
N VAL A 173 0.70 12.98 -10.90
CA VAL A 173 -0.10 12.65 -9.72
C VAL A 173 -1.59 12.81 -10.02
#